data_550e6b664ef1da59d13a4a17379074c1
#
_entry.id   550e6b664ef1da59d13a4a17379074c1
#
_cell.length_a   1.000
_cell.length_b   1.000
_cell.length_c   1.000
_cell.angle_alpha   90.00
_cell.angle_beta   90.00
_cell.angle_gamma   90.00
#
_symmetry.space_group_name_H-M   'P 1'
#
loop_
_entity.id
_entity.type
_entity.pdbx_description
1 polymer ?
#
loop_
_entity_poly.entity_id
_entity_poly.type
_entity_poly.pdbx_seq_one_letter_code
_entity_poly.pdbx_strand_id
1 'polypeptide(L)'
;MIGELISELRKDLRMKQTDVAAHLGVSAGTISNYECGRYEPDLETVRKLSKLFNVSSDYLLGLTAAKYTGLQLNQVFGSHSTLEECVSVLQRLNGADQRALETVIQTFKEKYDAQGELVREKNQGRHT
;
A
#
# COMPACT_ATOMS: atom_id res chain seq x y z
N MET A 1 -14.38 9.63 3.09
CA MET A 1 -13.03 9.39 2.57
C MET A 1 -12.30 8.25 3.25
N ILE A 2 -11.94 8.37 4.52
CA ILE A 2 -11.28 7.25 5.23
C ILE A 2 -12.21 6.04 5.37
N GLY A 3 -13.49 6.26 5.56
CA GLY A 3 -14.47 5.18 5.67
C GLY A 3 -14.58 4.33 4.42
N GLU A 4 -14.55 4.93 3.24
CA GLU A 4 -14.55 4.21 1.97
C GLU A 4 -13.31 3.34 1.82
N LEU A 5 -12.14 3.87 2.18
CA LEU A 5 -10.88 3.12 2.15
C LEU A 5 -10.88 1.95 3.13
N ILE A 6 -11.42 2.13 4.33
CA ILE A 6 -11.58 1.04 5.30
C ILE A 6 -12.43 -0.08 4.70
N SER A 7 -13.56 0.26 4.09
CA SER A 7 -14.44 -0.70 3.44
C SER A 7 -13.75 -1.45 2.30
N GLU A 8 -13.05 -0.73 1.42
CA GLU A 8 -12.32 -1.32 0.29
C GLU A 8 -11.22 -2.26 0.75
N LEU A 9 -10.36 -1.81 1.68
CA LEU A 9 -9.24 -2.61 2.18
C LEU A 9 -9.73 -3.86 2.93
N ARG A 10 -10.80 -3.71 3.71
CA ARG A 10 -11.44 -4.84 4.40
C ARG A 10 -11.91 -5.90 3.40
N LYS A 11 -12.62 -5.47 2.36
CA LYS A 11 -13.15 -6.36 1.32
C LYS A 11 -12.03 -7.01 0.51
N ASP A 12 -10.97 -6.29 0.20
CA ASP A 12 -9.80 -6.83 -0.50
C ASP A 12 -9.15 -7.98 0.29
N LEU A 13 -9.13 -7.89 1.61
CA LEU A 13 -8.65 -8.94 2.50
C LEU A 13 -9.71 -9.98 2.86
N ARG A 14 -10.92 -9.88 2.29
CA ARG A 14 -12.06 -10.78 2.55
C ARG A 14 -12.42 -10.85 4.04
N MET A 15 -12.29 -9.73 4.73
CA MET A 15 -12.64 -9.60 6.15
C MET A 15 -14.07 -9.08 6.29
N LYS A 16 -14.76 -9.55 7.32
CA LYS A 16 -16.04 -8.98 7.76
C LYS A 16 -15.80 -7.78 8.68
N GLN A 17 -16.81 -6.94 8.87
CA GLN A 17 -16.74 -5.84 9.84
C GLN A 17 -16.42 -6.36 11.25
N THR A 18 -16.96 -7.53 11.61
CA THR A 18 -16.68 -8.19 12.88
C THR A 18 -15.21 -8.58 13.04
N ASP A 19 -14.56 -9.00 11.96
CA ASP A 19 -13.14 -9.37 11.98
C ASP A 19 -12.26 -8.14 12.23
N VAL A 20 -12.52 -7.04 11.53
CA VAL A 20 -11.80 -5.78 11.75
C VAL A 20 -12.05 -5.26 13.17
N ALA A 21 -13.29 -5.30 13.63
CA ALA A 21 -13.66 -4.88 14.99
C ALA A 21 -12.88 -5.66 16.06
N ALA A 22 -12.75 -6.97 15.88
CA ALA A 22 -11.99 -7.83 16.81
C ALA A 22 -10.51 -7.42 16.87
N HIS A 23 -9.90 -7.12 15.72
CA HIS A 23 -8.50 -6.66 15.68
C HIS A 23 -8.30 -5.29 16.34
N LEU A 24 -9.30 -4.41 16.26
CA LEU A 24 -9.22 -3.06 16.83
C LEU A 24 -9.69 -2.99 18.28
N GLY A 25 -10.32 -4.05 18.80
CA GLY A 25 -10.90 -4.05 20.13
C GLY A 25 -12.14 -3.17 20.25
N VAL A 26 -12.92 -3.05 19.20
CA VAL A 26 -14.16 -2.25 19.13
C VAL A 26 -15.33 -3.11 18.66
N SER A 27 -16.56 -2.57 18.68
CA SER A 27 -17.73 -3.27 18.17
C SER A 27 -17.81 -3.20 16.64
N ALA A 28 -18.51 -4.15 16.03
CA ALA A 28 -18.80 -4.14 14.60
C ALA A 28 -19.59 -2.89 14.19
N GLY A 29 -20.46 -2.38 15.07
CA GLY A 29 -21.19 -1.13 14.86
C GLY A 29 -20.25 0.07 14.74
N THR A 30 -19.16 0.09 15.50
CA THR A 30 -18.12 1.12 15.38
C THR A 30 -17.49 1.12 13.99
N ILE A 31 -17.14 -0.06 13.47
CA ILE A 31 -16.58 -0.20 12.11
C ILE A 31 -17.61 0.27 11.06
N SER A 32 -18.86 -0.14 11.20
CA SER A 32 -19.93 0.31 10.33
C SER A 32 -20.06 1.84 10.32
N ASN A 33 -19.97 2.48 11.49
CA ASN A 33 -20.00 3.94 11.61
C ASN A 33 -18.83 4.63 10.93
N TYR A 34 -17.63 4.04 10.99
CA TYR A 34 -16.46 4.54 10.24
C TYR A 34 -16.68 4.42 8.74
N GLU A 35 -17.13 3.26 8.25
CA GLU A 35 -17.32 3.01 6.83
C GLU A 35 -18.38 3.91 6.20
N CYS A 36 -19.45 4.23 6.93
CA CYS A 36 -20.50 5.12 6.43
C CYS A 36 -20.23 6.62 6.68
N GLY A 37 -19.10 6.96 7.30
CA GLY A 37 -18.70 8.33 7.54
C GLY A 37 -19.41 9.01 8.71
N ARG A 38 -20.10 8.26 9.56
CA ARG A 38 -20.81 8.82 10.72
C ARG A 38 -19.84 9.28 11.80
N TYR A 39 -18.76 8.56 12.00
CA TYR A 39 -17.65 8.90 12.89
C TYR A 39 -16.33 8.71 12.18
N GLU A 40 -15.34 9.51 12.57
CA GLU A 40 -13.96 9.34 12.11
C GLU A 40 -13.15 8.58 13.15
N PRO A 41 -12.27 7.66 12.73
CA PRO A 41 -11.35 7.01 13.65
C PRO A 41 -10.42 8.02 14.33
N ASP A 42 -10.09 7.79 15.60
CA ASP A 42 -9.05 8.55 16.29
C ASP A 42 -7.66 8.13 15.83
N LEU A 43 -6.62 8.83 16.30
CA LEU A 43 -5.23 8.59 15.88
C LEU A 43 -4.77 7.18 16.19
N GLU A 44 -5.12 6.64 17.35
CA GLU A 44 -4.75 5.28 17.75
C GLU A 44 -5.42 4.24 16.86
N THR A 45 -6.68 4.46 16.51
CA THR A 45 -7.41 3.58 15.59
C THR A 45 -6.83 3.64 14.18
N VAL A 46 -6.44 4.81 13.68
CA VAL A 46 -5.74 4.97 12.40
C VAL A 46 -4.43 4.19 12.42
N ARG A 47 -3.67 4.25 13.50
CA ARG A 47 -2.43 3.47 13.67
C ARG A 47 -2.69 1.97 13.57
N LYS A 48 -3.70 1.47 14.25
CA LYS A 48 -4.10 0.05 14.23
C LYS A 48 -4.56 -0.39 12.85
N LEU A 49 -5.36 0.44 12.17
CA LEU A 49 -5.82 0.18 10.80
C LEU A 49 -4.65 0.12 9.82
N SER A 50 -3.70 1.03 9.93
CA SER A 50 -2.48 1.04 9.12
C SER A 50 -1.72 -0.28 9.23
N LYS A 51 -1.55 -0.78 10.45
CA LYS A 51 -0.89 -2.07 10.71
C LYS A 51 -1.71 -3.26 10.19
N LEU A 52 -3.01 -3.26 10.44
CA LEU A 52 -3.90 -4.35 10.04
C LEU A 52 -3.93 -4.50 8.52
N PHE A 53 -4.08 -3.41 7.79
CA PHE A 53 -4.17 -3.41 6.34
C PHE A 53 -2.81 -3.34 5.63
N ASN A 54 -1.73 -3.18 6.39
CA ASN A 54 -0.37 -3.03 5.87
C ASN A 54 -0.26 -1.91 4.82
N VAL A 55 -0.82 -0.77 5.14
CA VAL A 55 -0.76 0.46 4.34
C VAL A 55 -0.26 1.61 5.21
N SER A 56 0.22 2.67 4.58
CA SER A 56 0.65 3.86 5.33
C SER A 56 -0.55 4.61 5.91
N SER A 57 -0.34 5.30 7.03
CA SER A 57 -1.35 6.21 7.59
C SER A 57 -1.66 7.36 6.63
N ASP A 58 -0.67 7.84 5.88
CA ASP A 58 -0.87 8.86 4.84
C ASP A 58 -1.86 8.40 3.77
N TYR A 59 -1.78 7.15 3.36
CA TYR A 59 -2.74 6.57 2.42
C TYR A 59 -4.16 6.56 3.01
N LEU A 60 -4.31 6.13 4.27
CA LEU A 60 -5.61 6.12 4.95
C LEU A 60 -6.20 7.52 5.12
N LEU A 61 -5.34 8.52 5.35
CA LEU A 61 -5.75 9.91 5.52
C LEU A 61 -5.96 10.66 4.20
N GLY A 62 -5.72 10.00 3.07
CA GLY A 62 -5.90 10.61 1.75
C GLY A 62 -4.80 11.59 1.34
N LEU A 63 -3.64 11.55 2.01
CA LEU A 63 -2.51 12.44 1.72
C LEU A 63 -1.63 11.93 0.57
N THR A 64 -1.75 10.67 0.21
CA THR A 64 -1.02 10.03 -0.89
C THR A 64 -1.85 8.92 -1.51
N ALA A 65 -1.65 8.66 -2.79
CA ALA A 65 -2.18 7.48 -3.47
C ALA A 65 -1.29 6.24 -3.29
N ALA A 66 -0.09 6.38 -2.71
CA ALA A 66 0.86 5.29 -2.52
C ALA A 66 0.56 4.54 -1.20
N LYS A 67 0.38 3.23 -1.30
CA LYS A 67 0.07 2.35 -0.17
C LYS A 67 1.29 1.94 0.66
N TYR A 68 2.50 2.22 0.18
CA TYR A 68 3.74 1.70 0.75
C TYR A 68 4.01 2.22 2.15
N THR A 69 4.36 1.30 3.05
CA THR A 69 4.85 1.62 4.40
C THR A 69 6.37 1.84 4.40
N GLY A 70 6.89 2.47 5.46
CA GLY A 70 8.33 2.58 5.65
C GLY A 70 9.04 1.24 5.69
N LEU A 71 8.40 0.20 6.23
CA LEU A 71 8.95 -1.16 6.25
C LEU A 71 9.09 -1.74 4.84
N GLN A 72 8.15 -1.46 3.95
CA GLN A 72 8.23 -1.90 2.56
C GLN A 72 9.36 -1.19 1.80
N LEU A 73 9.62 0.08 2.10
CA LEU A 73 10.72 0.84 1.51
C LEU A 73 12.09 0.40 2.02
N ASN A 74 12.17 -0.28 3.16
CA ASN A 74 13.41 -0.85 3.67
C ASN A 74 13.79 -2.19 3.03
N GLN A 75 12.96 -2.71 2.13
CA GLN A 75 13.29 -3.93 1.40
C GLN A 75 14.50 -3.71 0.48
N VAL A 76 15.36 -4.73 0.41
CA VAL A 76 16.53 -4.70 -0.47
C VAL A 76 16.09 -4.73 -1.93
N PHE A 77 16.64 -3.81 -2.70
CA PHE A 77 16.48 -3.75 -4.15
C PHE A 77 17.81 -4.12 -4.80
N GLY A 78 17.82 -5.23 -5.52
CA GLY A 78 19.06 -5.78 -6.09
C GLY A 78 19.96 -6.37 -5.00
N SER A 79 21.29 -6.16 -5.11
CA SER A 79 22.28 -6.79 -4.23
C SER A 79 22.83 -5.84 -3.16
N HIS A 80 22.65 -4.54 -3.30
CA HIS A 80 23.42 -3.58 -2.51
C HIS A 80 22.61 -2.39 -1.95
N SER A 81 21.38 -2.18 -2.40
CA SER A 81 20.61 -0.99 -2.02
C SER A 81 19.23 -1.34 -1.52
N THR A 82 18.65 -0.48 -0.69
CA THR A 82 17.25 -0.54 -0.33
C THR A 82 16.42 0.28 -1.32
N LEU A 83 15.11 0.06 -1.35
CA LEU A 83 14.19 0.88 -2.15
C LEU A 83 14.25 2.35 -1.72
N GLU A 84 14.42 2.62 -0.43
CA GLU A 84 14.54 3.97 0.11
C GLU A 84 15.78 4.68 -0.45
N GLU A 85 16.94 4.01 -0.49
CA GLU A 85 18.15 4.54 -1.11
C GLU A 85 17.96 4.82 -2.59
N CYS A 86 17.28 3.93 -3.32
CA CYS A 86 16.96 4.13 -4.73
C CYS A 86 16.09 5.39 -4.92
N VAL A 87 15.04 5.56 -4.13
CA VAL A 87 14.19 6.75 -4.16
C VAL A 87 15.00 8.02 -3.87
N SER A 88 15.90 7.97 -2.89
CA SER A 88 16.76 9.09 -2.53
C SER A 88 17.67 9.52 -3.70
N VAL A 89 18.24 8.55 -4.41
CA VAL A 89 19.04 8.82 -5.62
C VAL A 89 18.19 9.44 -6.72
N LEU A 90 16.99 8.89 -6.96
CA LEU A 90 16.07 9.40 -7.98
C LEU A 90 15.74 10.88 -7.78
N GLN A 91 15.59 11.31 -6.55
CA GLN A 91 15.26 12.71 -6.22
C GLN A 91 16.42 13.68 -6.47
N ARG A 92 17.66 13.17 -6.54
CA ARG A 92 18.88 14.00 -6.74
C ARG A 92 19.33 14.08 -8.18
N LEU A 93 18.72 13.33 -9.09
CA LEU A 93 19.11 13.31 -10.49
C LEU A 93 18.84 14.65 -11.17
N ASN A 94 19.75 15.09 -12.04
CA ASN A 94 19.49 16.23 -12.93
C ASN A 94 18.45 15.87 -14.00
N GLY A 95 17.95 16.87 -14.73
CA GLY A 95 16.88 16.67 -15.69
C GLY A 95 17.22 15.70 -16.83
N ALA A 96 18.49 15.66 -17.27
CA ALA A 96 18.93 14.75 -18.32
C ALA A 96 18.93 13.29 -17.83
N ASP A 97 19.44 13.05 -16.62
CA ASP A 97 19.47 11.72 -16.01
C ASP A 97 18.07 11.23 -15.66
N GLN A 98 17.19 12.13 -15.19
CA GLN A 98 15.77 11.81 -14.95
C GLN A 98 15.10 11.31 -16.22
N ARG A 99 15.29 12.01 -17.35
CA ARG A 99 14.69 11.59 -18.63
C ARG A 99 15.22 10.26 -19.13
N ALA A 100 16.52 10.01 -18.97
CA ALA A 100 17.15 8.74 -19.35
C ALA A 100 16.56 7.59 -18.51
N LEU A 101 16.44 7.79 -17.21
CA LEU A 101 15.88 6.79 -16.30
C LEU A 101 14.37 6.58 -16.56
N GLU A 102 13.63 7.64 -16.83
CA GLU A 102 12.21 7.55 -17.18
C GLU A 102 11.99 6.66 -18.40
N THR A 103 12.85 6.78 -19.42
CA THR A 103 12.80 5.90 -20.60
C THR A 103 12.99 4.43 -20.23
N VAL A 104 13.96 4.13 -19.34
CA VAL A 104 14.20 2.76 -18.87
C VAL A 104 13.00 2.25 -18.08
N ILE A 105 12.47 3.05 -17.16
CA ILE A 105 11.29 2.70 -16.35
C ILE A 105 10.08 2.43 -17.27
N GLN A 106 9.86 3.28 -18.24
CA GLN A 106 8.73 3.11 -19.18
C GLN A 106 8.86 1.82 -19.97
N THR A 107 10.06 1.49 -20.44
CA THR A 107 10.34 0.23 -21.13
C THR A 107 9.99 -0.97 -20.26
N PHE A 108 10.38 -0.94 -18.98
CA PHE A 108 10.05 -2.02 -18.06
C PHE A 108 8.56 -2.09 -17.73
N LYS A 109 7.88 -0.94 -17.59
CA LYS A 109 6.43 -0.92 -17.39
C LYS A 109 5.71 -1.62 -18.52
N GLU A 110 6.01 -1.28 -19.77
CA GLU A 110 5.40 -1.90 -20.94
C GLU A 110 5.66 -3.42 -20.97
N LYS A 111 6.89 -3.82 -20.67
CA LYS A 111 7.28 -5.24 -20.63
C LYS A 111 6.50 -6.02 -19.55
N TYR A 112 6.36 -5.46 -18.36
CA TYR A 112 5.68 -6.14 -17.26
C TYR A 112 4.17 -6.06 -17.35
N ASP A 113 3.61 -4.99 -17.89
CA ASP A 113 2.17 -4.90 -18.15
C ASP A 113 1.74 -5.95 -19.16
N ALA A 114 2.55 -6.17 -20.22
CA ALA A 114 2.30 -7.21 -21.21
C ALA A 114 2.44 -8.64 -20.66
N GLN A 115 3.21 -8.84 -19.58
CA GLN A 115 3.50 -10.13 -18.96
C GLN A 115 2.90 -10.25 -17.54
N GLY A 116 2.07 -9.29 -17.13
CA GLY A 116 1.62 -9.16 -15.74
C GLY A 116 0.91 -10.40 -15.19
N GLU A 117 0.13 -11.09 -16.00
CA GLU A 117 -0.54 -12.33 -15.61
C GLU A 117 0.44 -13.49 -15.38
N LEU A 118 1.42 -13.64 -16.27
CA LEU A 118 2.43 -14.70 -16.18
C LEU A 118 3.30 -14.56 -14.93
N VAL A 119 3.64 -13.34 -14.54
CA VAL A 119 4.42 -13.07 -13.32
C VAL A 119 3.60 -13.37 -12.07
N ARG A 120 2.30 -13.04 -12.07
CA ARG A 120 1.38 -13.33 -10.96
C ARG A 120 1.19 -14.83 -10.79
N GLU A 121 1.01 -15.59 -11.87
CA GLU A 121 0.87 -17.05 -11.84
C GLU A 121 2.12 -17.74 -11.29
N LYS A 122 3.32 -17.31 -11.70
CA LYS A 122 4.58 -17.85 -11.19
C LYS A 122 4.76 -17.60 -9.69
N ASN A 123 4.32 -16.47 -9.18
CA ASN A 123 4.41 -16.16 -7.76
C ASN A 123 3.37 -16.91 -6.92
N GLN A 124 2.20 -17.20 -7.47
CA GLN A 124 1.19 -18.03 -6.82
C GLN A 124 1.61 -19.51 -6.76
N GLY A 125 2.31 -20.01 -7.78
CA GLY A 125 2.84 -21.37 -7.82
C GLY A 125 3.97 -21.65 -6.82
N ARG A 126 4.61 -20.62 -6.25
CA ARG A 126 5.68 -20.75 -5.25
C ARG A 126 5.17 -20.82 -3.80
N HIS A 127 3.90 -20.58 -3.55
CA HIS A 127 3.28 -20.59 -2.22
C HIS A 127 2.44 -21.85 -1.94
N THR A 128 2.49 -22.81 -2.82
CA THR A 128 1.89 -24.14 -2.59
C THR A 128 2.96 -25.15 -2.05
#